data_0affac2c06479afcb18742ebc195f5a8
#
_entry.id   0affac2c06479afcb18742ebc195f5a8
#
_cell.length_a   1.000
_cell.length_b   1.000
_cell.length_c   1.000
_cell.angle_alpha   90.00
_cell.angle_beta   90.00
_cell.angle_gamma   90.00
#
_symmetry.space_group_name_H-M   'P 1'
#
loop_
_entity.id
_entity.type
_entity.pdbx_description
1 polymer ?
#
loop_
_entity_poly.entity_id
_entity_poly.type
_entity_poly.pdbx_seq_one_letter_code
_entity_poly.pdbx_strand_id
1 'polypeptide(L)'
;MKFIKKLTSLALIGALSLSLFSVSFANEKIVIAHRGASGYLPEHSMACKSMAYAMGVDYIEQDVVMTKDDQLVVLHDHYLDRVTNVASIFPDRKREDGRYYAIDFTLDEIKSLEMTEGFVVEDGKTVANYKKRFPIWQSDFKAHTLEEEIEMIQGLNKSMNKNVGIYVEIKAPWFHRHENKDISKKTLEVFKKYGYTTKDSKAYLQCFDPNELIRINDELLKEYDMDVKLVQLMAETSWNETMVYENDEAKPYDYDWMFKEDGMDKVANYADGVGPWKPMIIKDDSTKDNLIITNLVKDAHKNKLEVHPYTFRNDEGRIPTYCDDFNGLLDAFYNKADVDGVFTDYPDLAVKFLNQNK
;
A
#
# COMPACT_ATOMS: atom_id res chain seq x y z
N MET A 1 61.88 -21.92 -66.14
CA MET A 1 62.21 -21.25 -64.85
C MET A 1 61.03 -20.39 -64.48
N LYS A 2 60.17 -20.86 -63.57
CA LYS A 2 59.05 -20.07 -62.99
C LYS A 2 59.17 -20.09 -61.46
N PHE A 3 59.44 -18.93 -60.89
CA PHE A 3 59.50 -18.73 -59.43
C PHE A 3 58.10 -18.67 -58.89
N ILE A 4 57.76 -19.57 -57.93
CA ILE A 4 56.53 -19.56 -57.17
C ILE A 4 56.83 -18.80 -55.88
N LYS A 5 56.23 -17.64 -55.66
CA LYS A 5 56.23 -16.92 -54.40
C LYS A 5 55.14 -17.50 -53.49
N LYS A 6 55.56 -18.03 -52.36
CA LYS A 6 54.61 -18.37 -51.24
C LYS A 6 54.21 -17.09 -50.50
N LEU A 7 52.91 -16.78 -50.49
CA LEU A 7 52.32 -15.83 -49.56
C LEU A 7 51.95 -16.59 -48.28
N THR A 8 52.54 -16.20 -47.19
CA THR A 8 52.11 -16.60 -45.83
C THR A 8 51.10 -15.56 -45.30
N SER A 9 49.82 -15.97 -45.19
CA SER A 9 48.77 -15.14 -44.59
C SER A 9 48.83 -15.33 -43.06
N LEU A 10 49.13 -14.24 -42.34
CA LEU A 10 49.05 -14.17 -40.90
C LEU A 10 47.61 -13.80 -40.53
N ALA A 11 46.84 -14.75 -39.97
CA ALA A 11 45.50 -14.47 -39.44
C ALA A 11 45.62 -13.90 -38.02
N LEU A 12 45.34 -12.62 -37.87
CA LEU A 12 45.21 -11.96 -36.58
C LEU A 12 43.80 -12.23 -36.04
N ILE A 13 43.70 -13.14 -35.03
CA ILE A 13 42.47 -13.37 -34.31
C ILE A 13 42.38 -12.31 -33.21
N GLY A 14 41.62 -11.26 -33.47
CA GLY A 14 41.22 -10.25 -32.49
C GLY A 14 40.11 -10.80 -31.58
N ALA A 15 40.44 -11.16 -30.38
CA ALA A 15 39.46 -11.47 -29.35
C ALA A 15 38.76 -10.17 -28.90
N LEU A 16 37.56 -9.93 -29.44
CA LEU A 16 36.67 -8.91 -28.88
C LEU A 16 36.10 -9.44 -27.57
N SER A 17 36.63 -8.99 -26.44
CA SER A 17 36.01 -9.18 -25.15
C SER A 17 34.77 -8.25 -25.09
N LEU A 18 33.56 -8.81 -25.34
CA LEU A 18 32.31 -8.17 -24.97
C LEU A 18 32.23 -8.13 -23.45
N SER A 19 32.60 -7.02 -22.86
CA SER A 19 32.21 -6.70 -21.50
C SER A 19 30.69 -6.44 -21.52
N LEU A 20 29.92 -7.42 -21.06
CA LEU A 20 28.51 -7.25 -20.70
C LEU A 20 28.47 -6.26 -19.53
N PHE A 21 28.31 -4.98 -19.82
CA PHE A 21 27.84 -4.04 -18.83
C PHE A 21 26.42 -4.47 -18.47
N SER A 22 26.24 -5.15 -17.34
CA SER A 22 24.93 -5.26 -16.69
C SER A 22 24.54 -3.84 -16.29
N VAL A 23 23.76 -3.17 -17.13
CA VAL A 23 23.05 -1.96 -16.72
C VAL A 23 22.01 -2.47 -15.70
N SER A 24 22.36 -2.38 -14.44
CA SER A 24 21.36 -2.45 -13.37
C SER A 24 20.48 -1.22 -13.58
N PHE A 25 19.30 -1.39 -14.16
CA PHE A 25 18.25 -0.40 -14.02
C PHE A 25 17.89 -0.40 -12.54
N ALA A 26 18.43 0.56 -11.78
CA ALA A 26 17.87 0.87 -10.48
C ALA A 26 16.38 1.15 -10.70
N ASN A 27 15.51 0.38 -10.08
CA ASN A 27 14.08 0.66 -10.13
C ASN A 27 13.86 2.11 -9.70
N GLU A 28 13.07 2.85 -10.47
CA GLU A 28 12.75 4.24 -10.12
C GLU A 28 11.99 4.21 -8.79
N LYS A 29 12.51 4.95 -7.78
CA LYS A 29 11.87 5.04 -6.46
C LYS A 29 10.49 5.70 -6.61
N ILE A 30 9.47 5.16 -5.95
CA ILE A 30 8.08 5.59 -6.11
C ILE A 30 7.50 6.24 -4.84
N VAL A 31 6.50 7.10 -5.04
CA VAL A 31 5.68 7.71 -3.97
C VAL A 31 4.28 7.15 -4.04
N ILE A 32 3.81 6.56 -2.93
CA ILE A 32 2.47 6.03 -2.75
C ILE A 32 1.73 6.96 -1.78
N ALA A 33 0.65 7.60 -2.26
CA ALA A 33 -0.17 8.48 -1.43
C ALA A 33 -1.08 7.65 -0.53
N HIS A 34 -0.69 7.48 0.74
CA HIS A 34 -1.39 6.69 1.73
C HIS A 34 -2.76 7.29 2.05
N ARG A 35 -3.83 6.60 1.63
CA ARG A 35 -5.23 7.08 1.69
C ARG A 35 -5.48 8.40 0.94
N GLY A 36 -4.57 8.75 0.00
CA GLY A 36 -4.54 10.04 -0.68
C GLY A 36 -3.55 11.03 -0.05
N ALA A 37 -3.82 12.34 -0.15
CA ALA A 37 -3.08 13.40 0.53
C ALA A 37 -3.61 13.59 1.98
N SER A 38 -3.62 12.52 2.77
CA SER A 38 -4.32 12.41 4.05
C SER A 38 -3.74 13.28 5.17
N GLY A 39 -2.53 13.82 5.00
CA GLY A 39 -1.97 14.85 5.87
C GLY A 39 -2.68 16.21 5.75
N TYR A 40 -3.48 16.43 4.69
CA TYR A 40 -4.11 17.71 4.37
C TYR A 40 -5.64 17.67 4.30
N LEU A 41 -6.23 16.55 3.90
CA LEU A 41 -7.68 16.36 3.76
C LEU A 41 -8.09 15.02 4.39
N PRO A 42 -9.38 14.88 4.81
CA PRO A 42 -9.85 13.62 5.38
C PRO A 42 -9.51 12.42 4.51
N GLU A 43 -8.90 11.40 5.16
CA GLU A 43 -8.45 10.18 4.49
C GLU A 43 -9.55 9.58 3.62
N HIS A 44 -9.17 9.01 2.47
CA HIS A 44 -10.08 8.35 1.54
C HIS A 44 -11.21 9.21 0.95
N SER A 45 -11.30 10.51 1.22
CA SER A 45 -12.24 11.34 0.49
C SER A 45 -11.79 11.54 -0.98
N MET A 46 -12.75 11.67 -1.93
CA MET A 46 -12.43 11.95 -3.34
C MET A 46 -11.58 13.22 -3.52
N ALA A 47 -11.80 14.23 -2.68
CA ALA A 47 -10.99 15.44 -2.66
C ALA A 47 -9.54 15.15 -2.27
N CYS A 48 -9.33 14.30 -1.26
CA CYS A 48 -8.01 13.84 -0.80
C CYS A 48 -7.24 13.09 -1.90
N LYS A 49 -7.94 12.21 -2.63
CA LYS A 49 -7.38 11.44 -3.76
C LYS A 49 -7.03 12.35 -4.94
N SER A 50 -7.94 13.27 -5.30
CA SER A 50 -7.70 14.25 -6.37
C SER A 50 -6.53 15.18 -6.06
N MET A 51 -6.37 15.59 -4.78
CA MET A 51 -5.24 16.38 -4.32
C MET A 51 -3.92 15.61 -4.47
N ALA A 52 -3.88 14.34 -4.04
CA ALA A 52 -2.71 13.48 -4.21
C ALA A 52 -2.32 13.31 -5.69
N TYR A 53 -3.32 13.12 -6.56
CA TYR A 53 -3.10 13.04 -8.01
C TYR A 53 -2.42 14.30 -8.55
N ALA A 54 -2.90 15.49 -8.13
CA ALA A 54 -2.34 16.78 -8.56
C ALA A 54 -0.90 16.99 -8.07
N MET A 55 -0.53 16.42 -6.92
CA MET A 55 0.84 16.45 -6.36
C MET A 55 1.85 15.61 -7.15
N GLY A 56 1.40 14.75 -8.08
CA GLY A 56 2.28 14.02 -9.00
C GLY A 56 2.85 12.74 -8.43
N VAL A 57 2.09 12.03 -7.63
CA VAL A 57 2.42 10.71 -7.08
C VAL A 57 2.43 9.63 -8.17
N ASP A 58 3.12 8.51 -7.90
CA ASP A 58 3.14 7.34 -8.77
C ASP A 58 1.91 6.46 -8.58
N TYR A 59 1.45 6.33 -7.34
CA TYR A 59 0.27 5.56 -6.96
C TYR A 59 -0.56 6.29 -5.90
N ILE A 60 -1.87 6.09 -5.97
CA ILE A 60 -2.81 6.48 -4.92
C ILE A 60 -3.29 5.18 -4.26
N GLU A 61 -3.22 5.13 -2.94
CA GLU A 61 -3.62 3.95 -2.19
C GLU A 61 -5.10 4.02 -1.78
N GLN A 62 -5.74 2.84 -1.78
CA GLN A 62 -7.11 2.60 -1.37
C GLN A 62 -7.18 1.44 -0.39
N ASP A 63 -7.94 1.60 0.70
CA ASP A 63 -8.41 0.49 1.52
C ASP A 63 -9.84 0.15 1.13
N VAL A 64 -10.17 -1.13 0.97
CA VAL A 64 -11.53 -1.54 0.62
C VAL A 64 -12.17 -2.45 1.65
N VAL A 65 -13.44 -2.18 1.94
CA VAL A 65 -14.33 -3.01 2.78
C VAL A 65 -15.66 -3.23 2.05
N MET A 66 -16.39 -4.28 2.42
CA MET A 66 -17.68 -4.58 1.78
C MET A 66 -18.86 -4.01 2.55
N THR A 67 -19.85 -3.56 1.79
CA THR A 67 -21.17 -3.19 2.29
C THR A 67 -22.10 -4.38 2.41
N LYS A 68 -23.29 -4.17 3.00
CA LYS A 68 -24.36 -5.17 3.09
C LYS A 68 -24.82 -5.69 1.72
N ASP A 69 -24.83 -4.85 0.72
CA ASP A 69 -25.26 -5.08 -0.66
C ASP A 69 -24.08 -5.34 -1.62
N ASP A 70 -22.98 -5.90 -1.08
CA ASP A 70 -21.81 -6.38 -1.81
C ASP A 70 -21.09 -5.35 -2.69
N GLN A 71 -21.07 -4.09 -2.25
CA GLN A 71 -20.27 -3.05 -2.89
C GLN A 71 -18.93 -2.87 -2.14
N LEU A 72 -17.87 -2.52 -2.89
CA LEU A 72 -16.59 -2.15 -2.30
C LEU A 72 -16.57 -0.65 -2.02
N VAL A 73 -16.61 -0.28 -0.75
CA VAL A 73 -16.47 1.12 -0.31
C VAL A 73 -15.04 1.37 0.16
N VAL A 74 -14.52 2.56 -0.15
CA VAL A 74 -13.14 2.94 0.19
C VAL A 74 -13.10 3.53 1.59
N LEU A 75 -12.68 2.71 2.56
CA LEU A 75 -12.55 3.02 3.99
C LEU A 75 -11.46 2.15 4.61
N HIS A 76 -10.66 2.72 5.53
CA HIS A 76 -9.58 1.97 6.18
C HIS A 76 -10.09 0.86 7.10
N ASP A 77 -11.02 1.18 7.97
CA ASP A 77 -11.55 0.22 8.92
C ASP A 77 -12.80 -0.47 8.35
N HIS A 78 -13.04 -1.71 8.71
CA HIS A 78 -14.29 -2.39 8.38
C HIS A 78 -15.48 -1.89 9.23
N TYR A 79 -15.29 -0.82 10.00
CA TYR A 79 -16.32 -0.08 10.73
C TYR A 79 -16.25 1.42 10.43
N LEU A 80 -17.38 2.11 10.63
CA LEU A 80 -17.65 3.47 10.15
C LEU A 80 -17.36 4.56 11.19
N ASP A 81 -17.25 4.20 12.45
CA ASP A 81 -17.34 5.12 13.59
C ASP A 81 -16.11 6.00 13.83
N ARG A 82 -15.00 5.76 13.13
CA ARG A 82 -13.77 6.54 13.29
C ARG A 82 -13.70 7.79 12.39
N VAL A 83 -14.41 7.79 11.28
CA VAL A 83 -14.32 8.83 10.23
C VAL A 83 -15.68 9.32 9.74
N THR A 84 -16.80 8.88 10.36
CA THR A 84 -18.16 9.27 9.94
C THR A 84 -19.05 9.64 11.13
N ASN A 85 -20.19 10.28 10.81
CA ASN A 85 -21.25 10.62 11.77
C ASN A 85 -22.26 9.47 11.99
N VAL A 86 -21.89 8.21 11.71
CA VAL A 86 -22.79 7.04 11.77
C VAL A 86 -23.53 6.91 13.10
N ALA A 87 -22.83 7.16 14.22
CA ALA A 87 -23.42 7.08 15.56
C ALA A 87 -24.55 8.10 15.80
N SER A 88 -24.53 9.23 15.08
CA SER A 88 -25.59 10.25 15.14
C SER A 88 -26.76 9.92 14.22
N ILE A 89 -26.49 9.34 13.03
CA ILE A 89 -27.52 9.07 12.01
C ILE A 89 -28.22 7.72 12.28
N PHE A 90 -27.47 6.72 12.74
CA PHE A 90 -27.97 5.35 12.97
C PHE A 90 -27.62 4.84 14.39
N PRO A 91 -28.06 5.52 15.49
CA PRO A 91 -27.59 5.24 16.85
C PRO A 91 -27.88 3.82 17.33
N ASP A 92 -28.93 3.18 16.81
CA ASP A 92 -29.38 1.84 17.21
C ASP A 92 -28.77 0.71 16.36
N ARG A 93 -27.90 1.02 15.38
CA ARG A 93 -27.33 0.06 14.42
C ARG A 93 -25.96 -0.47 14.85
N LYS A 94 -25.44 -0.07 16.01
CA LYS A 94 -24.20 -0.61 16.56
C LYS A 94 -24.37 -2.07 17.00
N ARG A 95 -23.32 -2.89 16.79
CA ARG A 95 -23.26 -4.25 17.32
C ARG A 95 -23.01 -4.24 18.85
N GLU A 96 -23.02 -5.40 19.48
CA GLU A 96 -22.84 -5.56 20.94
C GLU A 96 -21.51 -4.99 21.45
N ASP A 97 -20.46 -5.02 20.63
CA ASP A 97 -19.14 -4.41 20.92
C ASP A 97 -19.13 -2.87 20.82
N GLY A 98 -20.26 -2.27 20.45
CA GLY A 98 -20.43 -0.83 20.33
C GLY A 98 -19.99 -0.25 18.97
N ARG A 99 -19.54 -1.07 18.01
CA ARG A 99 -19.04 -0.64 16.70
C ARG A 99 -20.12 -0.68 15.63
N TYR A 100 -19.91 0.12 14.55
CA TYR A 100 -20.78 0.22 13.38
C TYR A 100 -20.05 -0.39 12.17
N TYR A 101 -20.33 -1.63 11.84
CA TYR A 101 -19.63 -2.34 10.78
C TYR A 101 -20.18 -1.99 9.39
N ALA A 102 -19.31 -1.68 8.42
CA ALA A 102 -19.70 -1.32 7.06
C ALA A 102 -20.60 -2.40 6.41
N ILE A 103 -20.35 -3.66 6.72
CA ILE A 103 -21.10 -4.83 6.22
C ILE A 103 -22.57 -4.87 6.67
N ASP A 104 -22.97 -4.11 7.68
CA ASP A 104 -24.34 -4.01 8.17
C ASP A 104 -25.15 -2.92 7.44
N PHE A 105 -24.51 -2.09 6.62
CA PHE A 105 -25.11 -0.95 5.92
C PHE A 105 -25.05 -1.14 4.42
N THR A 106 -26.10 -0.70 3.71
CA THR A 106 -26.05 -0.60 2.24
C THR A 106 -25.17 0.54 1.80
N LEU A 107 -24.74 0.52 0.53
CA LEU A 107 -23.95 1.62 -0.04
C LEU A 107 -24.66 2.97 0.08
N ASP A 108 -25.97 3.01 -0.18
CA ASP A 108 -26.77 4.25 -0.08
C ASP A 108 -26.80 4.79 1.35
N GLU A 109 -26.93 3.92 2.37
CA GLU A 109 -26.83 4.30 3.78
C GLU A 109 -25.46 4.88 4.10
N ILE A 110 -24.37 4.25 3.66
CA ILE A 110 -23.00 4.74 3.88
C ILE A 110 -22.77 6.09 3.16
N LYS A 111 -23.21 6.24 1.92
CA LYS A 111 -23.09 7.49 1.16
C LYS A 111 -23.93 8.64 1.76
N SER A 112 -24.95 8.33 2.55
CA SER A 112 -25.74 9.36 3.27
C SER A 112 -24.97 9.99 4.43
N LEU A 113 -23.95 9.30 4.97
CA LEU A 113 -23.13 9.77 6.08
C LEU A 113 -22.23 10.95 5.66
N GLU A 114 -21.87 11.77 6.62
CA GLU A 114 -20.79 12.75 6.50
C GLU A 114 -19.46 12.09 6.93
N MET A 115 -18.42 12.26 6.11
CA MET A 115 -17.05 11.88 6.47
C MET A 115 -16.29 13.09 7.04
N THR A 116 -15.33 12.81 7.90
CA THR A 116 -14.45 13.80 8.50
C THR A 116 -13.04 13.25 8.72
N GLU A 117 -12.13 14.09 9.17
CA GLU A 117 -10.82 13.68 9.67
C GLU A 117 -10.98 12.68 10.83
N GLY A 118 -10.04 11.72 10.91
CA GLY A 118 -10.08 10.67 11.93
C GLY A 118 -10.13 11.21 13.36
N PHE A 119 -11.02 10.66 14.17
CA PHE A 119 -11.26 11.12 15.54
C PHE A 119 -11.44 9.96 16.52
N VAL A 120 -11.30 10.29 17.81
CA VAL A 120 -11.71 9.46 18.95
C VAL A 120 -12.76 10.20 19.75
N VAL A 121 -13.51 9.47 20.58
CA VAL A 121 -14.47 10.07 21.53
C VAL A 121 -13.88 9.97 22.92
N GLU A 122 -13.56 11.14 23.53
CA GLU A 122 -13.04 11.29 24.89
C GLU A 122 -14.04 12.09 25.71
N ASP A 123 -14.51 11.55 26.84
CA ASP A 123 -15.49 12.19 27.70
C ASP A 123 -16.74 12.71 26.95
N GLY A 124 -17.21 11.93 25.98
CA GLY A 124 -18.37 12.26 25.13
C GLY A 124 -18.13 13.38 24.12
N LYS A 125 -16.88 13.80 23.92
CA LYS A 125 -16.49 14.81 22.93
C LYS A 125 -15.65 14.20 21.82
N THR A 126 -15.87 14.63 20.60
CA THR A 126 -15.05 14.25 19.45
C THR A 126 -13.73 15.01 19.47
N VAL A 127 -12.61 14.28 19.45
CA VAL A 127 -11.25 14.81 19.46
C VAL A 127 -10.51 14.29 18.22
N ALA A 128 -9.94 15.19 17.41
CA ALA A 128 -9.17 14.82 16.23
C ALA A 128 -7.91 14.04 16.61
N ASN A 129 -7.62 12.96 15.89
CA ASN A 129 -6.38 12.17 16.05
C ASN A 129 -5.12 13.01 15.79
N TYR A 130 -5.22 13.97 14.87
CA TYR A 130 -4.13 14.87 14.47
C TYR A 130 -4.60 16.32 14.52
N LYS A 131 -4.18 17.08 15.54
CA LYS A 131 -4.66 18.44 15.82
C LYS A 131 -4.37 19.47 14.71
N LYS A 132 -3.38 19.20 13.84
CA LYS A 132 -2.93 20.13 12.78
C LYS A 132 -3.42 19.74 11.40
N ARG A 133 -4.15 18.63 11.26
CA ARG A 133 -4.78 18.20 10.01
C ARG A 133 -6.10 18.95 9.76
N PHE A 134 -6.84 18.53 8.74
CA PHE A 134 -8.13 19.15 8.40
C PHE A 134 -9.07 19.12 9.62
N PRO A 135 -9.78 20.22 9.92
CA PRO A 135 -10.67 20.27 11.09
C PRO A 135 -11.81 19.26 10.97
N ILE A 136 -12.12 18.55 12.05
CA ILE A 136 -13.27 17.64 12.10
C ILE A 136 -14.58 18.39 11.90
N TRP A 137 -15.54 17.74 11.22
CA TRP A 137 -16.90 18.27 10.94
C TRP A 137 -16.90 19.58 10.16
N GLN A 138 -15.89 19.81 9.31
CA GLN A 138 -15.86 20.94 8.38
C GLN A 138 -15.97 20.42 6.94
N SER A 139 -16.68 21.17 6.09
CA SER A 139 -16.98 20.79 4.71
C SER A 139 -17.87 19.53 4.61
N ASP A 140 -18.17 19.10 3.38
CA ASP A 140 -19.02 17.94 3.10
C ASP A 140 -18.19 16.90 2.33
N PHE A 141 -17.69 15.87 3.03
CA PHE A 141 -16.99 14.74 2.45
C PHE A 141 -17.88 13.51 2.53
N LYS A 142 -17.81 12.66 1.51
CA LYS A 142 -18.60 11.43 1.39
C LYS A 142 -17.72 10.24 1.08
N ALA A 143 -18.17 9.06 1.54
CA ALA A 143 -17.60 7.81 1.11
C ALA A 143 -17.94 7.54 -0.36
N HIS A 144 -17.07 6.81 -1.04
CA HIS A 144 -17.21 6.43 -2.43
C HIS A 144 -16.79 4.96 -2.63
N THR A 145 -17.15 4.39 -3.77
CA THR A 145 -16.76 3.03 -4.13
C THR A 145 -15.37 3.00 -4.76
N LEU A 146 -14.74 1.80 -4.74
CA LEU A 146 -13.49 1.57 -5.47
C LEU A 146 -13.66 1.87 -6.98
N GLU A 147 -14.81 1.52 -7.57
CA GLU A 147 -15.09 1.80 -8.97
C GLU A 147 -15.10 3.30 -9.28
N GLU A 148 -15.78 4.11 -8.46
CA GLU A 148 -15.82 5.57 -8.61
C GLU A 148 -14.43 6.20 -8.52
N GLU A 149 -13.56 5.68 -7.64
CA GLU A 149 -12.19 6.18 -7.53
C GLU A 149 -11.33 5.78 -8.74
N ILE A 150 -11.44 4.55 -9.21
CA ILE A 150 -10.75 4.10 -10.42
C ILE A 150 -11.18 4.93 -11.63
N GLU A 151 -12.48 5.17 -11.81
CA GLU A 151 -13.00 6.01 -12.89
C GLU A 151 -12.44 7.43 -12.84
N MET A 152 -12.34 8.03 -11.65
CA MET A 152 -11.71 9.34 -11.46
C MET A 152 -10.23 9.30 -11.87
N ILE A 153 -9.45 8.33 -11.38
CA ILE A 153 -8.01 8.23 -11.67
C ILE A 153 -7.79 7.99 -13.16
N GLN A 154 -8.51 7.04 -13.79
CA GLN A 154 -8.41 6.78 -15.24
C GLN A 154 -8.86 7.99 -16.07
N GLY A 155 -9.92 8.69 -15.63
CA GLY A 155 -10.38 9.94 -16.26
C GLY A 155 -9.32 11.03 -16.22
N LEU A 156 -8.69 11.24 -15.07
CA LEU A 156 -7.58 12.19 -14.89
C LEU A 156 -6.35 11.78 -15.70
N ASN A 157 -5.99 10.49 -15.71
CA ASN A 157 -4.89 9.97 -16.52
C ASN A 157 -5.08 10.31 -17.99
N LYS A 158 -6.31 10.11 -18.52
CA LYS A 158 -6.66 10.45 -19.90
C LYS A 158 -6.59 11.96 -20.17
N SER A 159 -7.19 12.77 -19.30
CA SER A 159 -7.30 14.24 -19.51
C SER A 159 -5.98 14.97 -19.35
N MET A 160 -5.09 14.47 -18.47
CA MET A 160 -3.80 15.08 -18.14
C MET A 160 -2.61 14.38 -18.79
N ASN A 161 -2.84 13.34 -19.61
CA ASN A 161 -1.81 12.50 -20.22
C ASN A 161 -0.79 11.99 -19.21
N LYS A 162 -1.27 11.40 -18.11
CA LYS A 162 -0.47 10.79 -17.05
C LYS A 162 -0.81 9.30 -16.91
N ASN A 163 -0.06 8.59 -16.05
CA ASN A 163 -0.27 7.19 -15.73
C ASN A 163 -0.07 6.95 -14.23
N VAL A 164 -0.92 7.57 -13.40
CA VAL A 164 -0.95 7.34 -11.95
C VAL A 164 -1.67 6.03 -11.69
N GLY A 165 -1.08 5.18 -10.86
CA GLY A 165 -1.61 3.87 -10.53
C GLY A 165 -2.51 3.85 -9.31
N ILE A 166 -3.10 2.67 -9.05
CA ILE A 166 -3.86 2.34 -7.84
C ILE A 166 -3.06 1.35 -6.99
N TYR A 167 -3.26 1.42 -5.66
CA TYR A 167 -2.60 0.53 -4.71
C TYR A 167 -3.62 0.06 -3.68
N VAL A 168 -4.33 -1.05 -3.98
CA VAL A 168 -5.55 -1.44 -3.25
C VAL A 168 -5.23 -2.42 -2.13
N GLU A 169 -5.63 -2.10 -0.89
CA GLU A 169 -5.61 -3.01 0.24
C GLU A 169 -6.96 -3.67 0.46
N ILE A 170 -6.96 -5.00 0.52
CA ILE A 170 -8.12 -5.77 0.99
C ILE A 170 -8.09 -5.79 2.52
N LYS A 171 -9.03 -5.08 3.14
CA LYS A 171 -9.13 -5.00 4.61
C LYS A 171 -9.84 -6.21 5.19
N ALA A 172 -9.24 -6.77 6.24
CA ALA A 172 -9.83 -7.82 7.07
C ALA A 172 -10.60 -8.91 6.28
N PRO A 173 -9.96 -9.61 5.29
CA PRO A 173 -10.65 -10.65 4.51
C PRO A 173 -11.14 -11.79 5.41
N TRP A 174 -10.42 -12.08 6.49
CA TRP A 174 -10.81 -13.04 7.52
C TRP A 174 -12.17 -12.70 8.16
N PHE A 175 -12.44 -11.41 8.43
CA PHE A 175 -13.72 -10.92 8.95
C PHE A 175 -14.83 -11.07 7.91
N HIS A 176 -14.59 -10.62 6.66
CA HIS A 176 -15.58 -10.73 5.59
C HIS A 176 -15.96 -12.18 5.30
N ARG A 177 -15.00 -13.13 5.31
CA ARG A 177 -15.30 -14.56 5.16
C ARG A 177 -16.13 -15.11 6.33
N HIS A 178 -15.85 -14.69 7.57
CA HIS A 178 -16.66 -15.06 8.73
C HIS A 178 -18.12 -14.56 8.59
N GLU A 179 -18.30 -13.41 7.97
CA GLU A 179 -19.60 -12.83 7.60
C GLU A 179 -20.18 -13.39 6.27
N ASN A 180 -19.62 -14.49 5.74
CA ASN A 180 -20.02 -15.14 4.49
C ASN A 180 -19.90 -14.25 3.23
N LYS A 181 -18.92 -13.34 3.18
CA LYS A 181 -18.61 -12.50 2.02
C LYS A 181 -17.19 -12.73 1.52
N ASP A 182 -16.99 -12.68 0.21
CA ASP A 182 -15.67 -12.83 -0.43
C ASP A 182 -15.21 -11.51 -1.04
N ILE A 183 -14.58 -10.68 -0.20
CA ILE A 183 -14.07 -9.37 -0.60
C ILE A 183 -12.98 -9.47 -1.67
N SER A 184 -12.16 -10.53 -1.65
CA SER A 184 -11.07 -10.70 -2.61
C SER A 184 -11.58 -11.00 -4.01
N LYS A 185 -12.57 -11.88 -4.14
CA LYS A 185 -13.25 -12.12 -5.43
C LYS A 185 -13.84 -10.83 -5.98
N LYS A 186 -14.57 -10.09 -5.14
CA LYS A 186 -15.18 -8.83 -5.54
C LYS A 186 -14.14 -7.80 -6.00
N THR A 187 -12.99 -7.72 -5.31
CA THR A 187 -11.89 -6.82 -5.70
C THR A 187 -11.29 -7.21 -7.05
N LEU A 188 -11.06 -8.50 -7.30
CA LEU A 188 -10.56 -8.98 -8.59
C LEU A 188 -11.56 -8.79 -9.73
N GLU A 189 -12.87 -8.90 -9.48
CA GLU A 189 -13.92 -8.55 -10.46
C GLU A 189 -13.81 -7.07 -10.87
N VAL A 190 -13.63 -6.16 -9.92
CA VAL A 190 -13.44 -4.73 -10.19
C VAL A 190 -12.12 -4.51 -10.96
N PHE A 191 -11.00 -5.11 -10.55
CA PHE A 191 -9.74 -5.03 -11.27
C PHE A 191 -9.90 -5.46 -12.72
N LYS A 192 -10.54 -6.60 -12.95
CA LYS A 192 -10.80 -7.14 -14.31
C LYS A 192 -11.66 -6.20 -15.13
N LYS A 193 -12.74 -5.66 -14.56
CA LYS A 193 -13.65 -4.71 -15.20
C LYS A 193 -12.91 -3.48 -15.72
N TYR A 194 -11.93 -2.97 -14.97
CA TYR A 194 -11.19 -1.75 -15.31
C TYR A 194 -9.83 -2.01 -15.99
N GLY A 195 -9.53 -3.27 -16.35
CA GLY A 195 -8.36 -3.63 -17.14
C GLY A 195 -7.05 -3.77 -16.36
N TYR A 196 -7.09 -3.88 -15.04
CA TYR A 196 -5.92 -4.17 -14.20
C TYR A 196 -5.75 -5.69 -14.07
N THR A 197 -5.22 -6.33 -15.11
CA THR A 197 -5.22 -7.81 -15.21
C THR A 197 -3.84 -8.45 -15.29
N THR A 198 -2.78 -7.65 -15.44
CA THR A 198 -1.40 -8.16 -15.58
C THR A 198 -0.43 -7.43 -14.65
N LYS A 199 0.75 -7.98 -14.43
CA LYS A 199 1.83 -7.32 -13.65
C LYS A 199 2.32 -6.02 -14.26
N ASP A 200 2.11 -5.80 -15.56
CA ASP A 200 2.40 -4.53 -16.24
C ASP A 200 1.32 -3.48 -16.02
N SER A 201 0.17 -3.86 -15.49
CA SER A 201 -0.87 -2.92 -15.10
C SER A 201 -0.36 -2.00 -13.98
N LYS A 202 -0.73 -0.72 -14.03
CA LYS A 202 -0.33 0.25 -13.02
C LYS A 202 -1.20 0.07 -11.74
N ALA A 203 -1.13 -1.14 -11.15
CA ALA A 203 -1.92 -1.55 -9.99
C ALA A 203 -1.15 -2.51 -9.10
N TYR A 204 -1.29 -2.35 -7.79
CA TYR A 204 -0.89 -3.31 -6.77
C TYR A 204 -2.10 -3.75 -5.97
N LEU A 205 -2.09 -5.00 -5.52
CA LEU A 205 -3.05 -5.53 -4.56
C LEU A 205 -2.29 -5.95 -3.31
N GLN A 206 -2.65 -5.40 -2.16
CA GLN A 206 -1.98 -5.67 -0.88
C GLN A 206 -2.94 -6.19 0.18
N CYS A 207 -2.41 -6.92 1.13
CA CYS A 207 -3.16 -7.42 2.27
C CYS A 207 -2.23 -7.77 3.44
N PHE A 208 -2.74 -7.63 4.66
CA PHE A 208 -2.07 -8.14 5.87
C PHE A 208 -2.24 -9.65 6.04
N ASP A 209 -3.31 -10.26 5.53
CA ASP A 209 -3.58 -11.71 5.67
C ASP A 209 -2.78 -12.55 4.67
N PRO A 210 -1.70 -13.26 5.11
CA PRO A 210 -0.90 -14.08 4.21
C PRO A 210 -1.69 -15.26 3.62
N ASN A 211 -2.63 -15.83 4.39
CA ASN A 211 -3.44 -16.95 3.91
C ASN A 211 -4.32 -16.49 2.74
N GLU A 212 -4.81 -15.24 2.81
CA GLU A 212 -5.60 -14.67 1.72
C GLU A 212 -4.75 -14.36 0.49
N LEU A 213 -3.56 -13.79 0.65
CA LEU A 213 -2.66 -13.54 -0.48
C LEU A 213 -2.23 -14.84 -1.17
N ILE A 214 -1.95 -15.90 -0.40
CA ILE A 214 -1.67 -17.24 -0.94
C ILE A 214 -2.88 -17.75 -1.73
N ARG A 215 -4.10 -17.64 -1.17
CA ARG A 215 -5.34 -18.01 -1.89
C ARG A 215 -5.52 -17.20 -3.17
N ILE A 216 -5.27 -15.90 -3.13
CA ILE A 216 -5.35 -15.04 -4.31
C ILE A 216 -4.35 -15.52 -5.37
N ASN A 217 -3.09 -15.72 -5.02
CA ASN A 217 -2.03 -16.17 -5.94
C ASN A 217 -2.31 -17.57 -6.52
N ASP A 218 -2.66 -18.54 -5.67
CA ASP A 218 -2.71 -19.94 -6.06
C ASP A 218 -4.02 -20.34 -6.75
N GLU A 219 -5.11 -19.67 -6.41
CA GLU A 219 -6.46 -20.02 -6.84
C GLU A 219 -7.11 -18.91 -7.65
N LEU A 220 -7.32 -17.71 -7.06
CA LEU A 220 -8.20 -16.71 -7.63
C LEU A 220 -7.63 -16.05 -8.89
N LEU A 221 -6.34 -15.74 -8.94
CA LEU A 221 -5.73 -15.18 -10.15
C LEU A 221 -5.88 -16.13 -11.34
N LYS A 222 -5.80 -17.46 -11.11
CA LYS A 222 -6.03 -18.47 -12.15
C LYS A 222 -7.51 -18.55 -12.54
N GLU A 223 -8.42 -18.51 -11.55
CA GLU A 223 -9.88 -18.52 -11.79
C GLU A 223 -10.31 -17.34 -12.68
N TYR A 224 -9.72 -16.17 -12.45
CA TYR A 224 -10.05 -14.95 -13.18
C TYR A 224 -9.20 -14.70 -14.44
N ASP A 225 -8.22 -15.57 -14.75
CA ASP A 225 -7.23 -15.38 -15.83
C ASP A 225 -6.50 -14.05 -15.70
N MET A 226 -5.89 -13.83 -14.52
CA MET A 226 -5.19 -12.61 -14.15
C MET A 226 -3.81 -12.92 -13.57
N ASP A 227 -2.90 -11.94 -13.65
CA ASP A 227 -1.56 -11.96 -13.05
C ASP A 227 -1.21 -10.54 -12.60
N VAL A 228 -1.69 -10.12 -11.43
CA VAL A 228 -1.44 -8.78 -10.86
C VAL A 228 -0.36 -8.83 -9.78
N LYS A 229 0.29 -7.69 -9.54
CA LYS A 229 1.29 -7.59 -8.48
C LYS A 229 0.64 -7.70 -7.10
N LEU A 230 1.15 -8.61 -6.27
CA LEU A 230 0.71 -8.83 -4.90
C LEU A 230 1.76 -8.32 -3.90
N VAL A 231 1.32 -7.68 -2.83
CA VAL A 231 2.20 -7.16 -1.78
C VAL A 231 1.75 -7.64 -0.40
N GLN A 232 2.66 -8.30 0.31
CA GLN A 232 2.43 -8.73 1.69
C GLN A 232 2.71 -7.57 2.66
N LEU A 233 1.66 -7.05 3.29
CA LEU A 233 1.83 -6.13 4.41
C LEU A 233 2.27 -6.90 5.66
N MET A 234 3.27 -6.35 6.37
CA MET A 234 3.85 -6.98 7.55
C MET A 234 3.40 -6.25 8.81
N ALA A 235 2.95 -7.02 9.80
CA ALA A 235 2.50 -6.52 11.09
C ALA A 235 3.21 -7.23 12.26
N GLU A 236 3.04 -6.72 13.47
CA GLU A 236 3.33 -7.47 14.68
C GLU A 236 2.11 -8.30 15.09
N THR A 237 2.30 -9.51 15.55
CA THR A 237 1.24 -10.42 16.00
C THR A 237 0.30 -9.74 17.02
N SER A 238 0.85 -8.90 17.89
CA SER A 238 0.12 -8.15 18.92
C SER A 238 -0.88 -7.10 18.40
N TRP A 239 -0.79 -6.71 17.11
CA TRP A 239 -1.70 -5.70 16.54
C TRP A 239 -3.07 -6.26 16.16
N ASN A 240 -3.20 -7.58 16.06
CA ASN A 240 -4.44 -8.26 15.67
C ASN A 240 -4.97 -7.84 14.28
N GLU A 241 -4.10 -7.46 13.36
CA GLU A 241 -4.49 -7.07 11.99
C GLU A 241 -5.15 -8.22 11.22
N THR A 242 -4.65 -9.45 11.44
CA THR A 242 -5.24 -10.66 10.89
C THR A 242 -5.59 -11.62 12.01
N MET A 243 -6.80 -12.18 11.92
CA MET A 243 -7.28 -13.21 12.82
C MET A 243 -7.46 -14.53 12.09
N VAL A 244 -7.21 -15.62 12.77
CA VAL A 244 -7.50 -16.98 12.32
C VAL A 244 -8.55 -17.58 13.24
N TYR A 245 -9.62 -18.14 12.63
CA TYR A 245 -10.66 -18.82 13.39
C TYR A 245 -10.31 -20.30 13.57
N GLU A 246 -10.16 -20.73 14.82
CA GLU A 246 -10.00 -22.13 15.22
C GLU A 246 -11.15 -22.52 16.15
N ASN A 247 -12.01 -23.46 15.74
CA ASN A 247 -13.20 -23.86 16.52
C ASN A 247 -14.09 -22.68 16.92
N ASP A 248 -14.32 -21.75 15.99
CA ASP A 248 -15.08 -20.50 16.18
C ASP A 248 -14.43 -19.46 17.15
N GLU A 249 -13.22 -19.72 17.62
CA GLU A 249 -12.44 -18.74 18.39
C GLU A 249 -11.47 -17.99 17.47
N ALA A 250 -11.53 -16.66 17.49
CA ALA A 250 -10.59 -15.79 16.75
C ALA A 250 -9.26 -15.68 17.51
N LYS A 251 -8.15 -15.99 16.84
CA LYS A 251 -6.80 -15.86 17.36
C LYS A 251 -5.95 -14.97 16.46
N PRO A 252 -5.03 -14.15 17.00
CA PRO A 252 -4.10 -13.38 16.20
C PRO A 252 -3.27 -14.29 15.28
N TYR A 253 -3.08 -13.87 14.02
CA TYR A 253 -2.14 -14.51 13.12
C TYR A 253 -0.70 -14.26 13.57
N ASP A 254 0.15 -15.28 13.59
CA ASP A 254 1.57 -15.17 13.93
C ASP A 254 2.39 -14.71 12.71
N TYR A 255 2.89 -13.47 12.75
CA TYR A 255 3.75 -12.89 11.71
C TYR A 255 5.24 -13.14 11.93
N ASP A 256 5.67 -13.72 13.07
CA ASP A 256 7.09 -13.82 13.44
C ASP A 256 7.94 -14.60 12.44
N TRP A 257 7.33 -15.49 11.65
CA TRP A 257 8.04 -16.24 10.62
C TRP A 257 8.58 -15.35 9.50
N MET A 258 7.95 -14.20 9.21
CA MET A 258 8.40 -13.28 8.15
C MET A 258 9.73 -12.62 8.49
N PHE A 259 10.08 -12.53 9.78
CA PHE A 259 11.30 -11.91 10.27
C PHE A 259 12.47 -12.92 10.44
N LYS A 260 12.25 -14.20 10.14
CA LYS A 260 13.29 -15.24 10.16
C LYS A 260 14.12 -15.19 8.88
N GLU A 261 15.29 -15.82 8.88
CA GLU A 261 16.26 -15.84 7.78
C GLU A 261 15.63 -16.27 6.43
N ASP A 262 14.66 -17.20 6.45
CA ASP A 262 13.93 -17.72 5.29
C ASP A 262 12.57 -17.03 5.05
N GLY A 263 12.26 -15.97 5.79
CA GLY A 263 10.96 -15.29 5.75
C GLY A 263 10.69 -14.72 4.36
N MET A 264 11.62 -13.96 3.80
CA MET A 264 11.46 -13.35 2.48
C MET A 264 11.48 -14.39 1.35
N ASP A 265 12.20 -15.48 1.49
CA ASP A 265 12.16 -16.61 0.54
C ASP A 265 10.75 -17.23 0.48
N LYS A 266 10.06 -17.32 1.62
CA LYS A 266 8.68 -17.82 1.69
C LYS A 266 7.66 -16.83 1.10
N VAL A 267 7.80 -15.53 1.40
CA VAL A 267 6.92 -14.48 0.85
C VAL A 267 7.03 -14.43 -0.68
N ALA A 268 8.23 -14.57 -1.24
CA ALA A 268 8.46 -14.55 -2.68
C ALA A 268 7.76 -15.68 -3.47
N ASN A 269 7.22 -16.70 -2.80
CA ASN A 269 6.45 -17.74 -3.47
C ASN A 269 5.05 -17.27 -3.87
N TYR A 270 4.53 -16.18 -3.29
CA TYR A 270 3.15 -15.72 -3.52
C TYR A 270 3.00 -14.21 -3.65
N ALA A 271 4.05 -13.42 -3.43
CA ALA A 271 4.01 -11.97 -3.53
C ALA A 271 5.16 -11.41 -4.35
N ASP A 272 4.98 -10.22 -4.91
CA ASP A 272 5.96 -9.46 -5.70
C ASP A 272 6.65 -8.38 -4.85
N GLY A 273 6.12 -8.09 -3.68
CA GLY A 273 6.68 -7.11 -2.76
C GLY A 273 6.22 -7.28 -1.32
N VAL A 274 6.81 -6.50 -0.45
CA VAL A 274 6.48 -6.42 0.98
C VAL A 274 6.25 -4.98 1.42
N GLY A 275 5.27 -4.78 2.31
CA GLY A 275 5.00 -3.51 2.99
C GLY A 275 5.28 -3.63 4.48
N PRO A 276 6.53 -3.44 4.94
CA PRO A 276 6.86 -3.48 6.36
C PRO A 276 6.58 -2.15 7.06
N TRP A 277 6.29 -2.21 8.37
CA TRP A 277 6.31 -1.02 9.21
C TRP A 277 7.74 -0.47 9.36
N LYS A 278 7.89 0.86 9.35
CA LYS A 278 9.22 1.53 9.37
C LYS A 278 10.22 0.94 10.37
N PRO A 279 9.87 0.70 11.66
CA PRO A 279 10.79 0.12 12.65
C PRO A 279 11.26 -1.33 12.35
N MET A 280 10.60 -2.04 11.44
CA MET A 280 11.06 -3.33 10.96
C MET A 280 12.29 -3.20 10.04
N ILE A 281 12.50 -2.02 9.44
CA ILE A 281 13.65 -1.71 8.58
C ILE A 281 14.72 -0.93 9.34
N ILE A 282 14.36 0.20 9.99
CA ILE A 282 15.28 1.00 10.80
C ILE A 282 14.74 0.98 12.24
N LYS A 283 15.52 0.42 13.15
CA LYS A 283 15.12 0.24 14.54
C LYS A 283 14.91 1.57 15.27
N ASP A 284 13.93 1.61 16.17
CA ASP A 284 13.59 2.83 16.95
C ASP A 284 14.71 3.29 17.91
N ASP A 285 15.60 2.38 18.31
CA ASP A 285 16.78 2.68 19.13
C ASP A 285 17.97 3.19 18.30
N SER A 286 17.78 3.46 17.01
CA SER A 286 18.75 4.16 16.15
C SER A 286 19.01 5.59 16.65
N THR A 287 20.20 6.10 16.35
CA THR A 287 20.59 7.50 16.60
C THR A 287 20.94 8.17 15.29
N LYS A 288 21.07 9.52 15.28
CA LYS A 288 21.46 10.29 14.10
C LYS A 288 22.81 9.86 13.53
N ASP A 289 23.73 9.49 14.42
CA ASP A 289 25.10 9.08 14.04
C ASP A 289 25.21 7.59 13.74
N ASN A 290 24.20 6.77 14.12
CA ASN A 290 24.22 5.33 13.95
C ASN A 290 22.81 4.79 13.69
N LEU A 291 22.46 4.60 12.42
CA LEU A 291 21.23 3.92 12.02
C LEU A 291 21.40 2.41 12.13
N ILE A 292 20.49 1.76 12.85
CA ILE A 292 20.43 0.30 12.98
C ILE A 292 19.47 -0.21 11.91
N ILE A 293 20.02 -0.47 10.72
CA ILE A 293 19.25 -0.98 9.56
C ILE A 293 19.27 -2.50 9.62
N THR A 294 18.09 -3.13 9.54
CA THR A 294 17.94 -4.59 9.51
C THR A 294 18.30 -5.16 8.14
N ASN A 295 18.37 -6.48 8.03
CA ASN A 295 18.60 -7.13 6.75
C ASN A 295 17.33 -7.25 5.88
N LEU A 296 16.15 -6.82 6.36
CA LEU A 296 14.86 -7.06 5.70
C LEU A 296 14.86 -6.63 4.23
N VAL A 297 15.28 -5.39 3.93
CA VAL A 297 15.32 -4.87 2.55
C VAL A 297 16.28 -5.69 1.68
N LYS A 298 17.47 -6.00 2.20
CA LYS A 298 18.47 -6.80 1.50
C LYS A 298 17.96 -8.22 1.19
N ASP A 299 17.28 -8.84 2.16
CA ASP A 299 16.74 -10.19 2.00
C ASP A 299 15.52 -10.19 1.04
N ALA A 300 14.71 -9.15 1.08
CA ALA A 300 13.63 -8.94 0.11
C ALA A 300 14.18 -8.78 -1.31
N HIS A 301 15.15 -7.89 -1.53
CA HIS A 301 15.76 -7.67 -2.84
C HIS A 301 16.49 -8.92 -3.38
N LYS A 302 17.14 -9.71 -2.53
CA LYS A 302 17.71 -11.00 -2.91
C LYS A 302 16.67 -11.93 -3.54
N ASN A 303 15.43 -11.84 -3.08
CA ASN A 303 14.28 -12.59 -3.55
C ASN A 303 13.44 -11.84 -4.61
N LYS A 304 13.92 -10.70 -5.11
CA LYS A 304 13.25 -9.84 -6.11
C LYS A 304 11.91 -9.26 -5.64
N LEU A 305 11.73 -9.12 -4.34
CA LEU A 305 10.58 -8.45 -3.74
C LEU A 305 10.82 -6.95 -3.69
N GLU A 306 9.87 -6.15 -4.15
CA GLU A 306 9.84 -4.70 -3.96
C GLU A 306 9.53 -4.39 -2.48
N VAL A 307 10.08 -3.29 -1.92
CA VAL A 307 9.91 -2.94 -0.50
C VAL A 307 9.28 -1.55 -0.37
N HIS A 308 8.05 -1.50 0.13
CA HIS A 308 7.26 -0.28 0.28
C HIS A 308 6.82 -0.08 1.73
N PRO A 309 7.65 0.50 2.62
CA PRO A 309 7.30 0.67 4.03
C PRO A 309 6.22 1.73 4.26
N TYR A 310 5.48 1.54 5.36
CA TYR A 310 4.42 2.42 5.84
C TYR A 310 4.68 2.91 7.28
N THR A 311 4.12 4.00 7.78
CA THR A 311 3.59 5.14 7.06
C THR A 311 4.45 6.34 7.37
N PHE A 312 4.82 7.11 6.37
CA PHE A 312 5.64 8.31 6.49
C PHE A 312 4.74 9.52 6.76
N ARG A 313 4.91 10.14 7.93
CA ARG A 313 4.08 11.25 8.42
C ARG A 313 4.96 12.41 8.88
N ASN A 314 4.55 13.62 8.51
CA ASN A 314 5.21 14.87 8.94
C ASN A 314 4.48 15.52 10.13
N ASP A 315 3.54 14.80 10.74
CA ASP A 315 2.84 15.26 11.93
C ASP A 315 3.78 15.34 13.14
N GLU A 316 3.46 16.22 14.08
CA GLU A 316 4.20 16.38 15.32
C GLU A 316 4.31 15.04 16.09
N GLY A 317 5.54 14.70 16.48
CA GLY A 317 5.85 13.44 17.19
C GLY A 317 5.84 12.19 16.29
N ARG A 318 5.74 12.32 14.95
CA ARG A 318 5.76 11.18 14.03
C ARG A 318 7.08 11.01 13.27
N ILE A 319 7.99 11.96 13.38
CA ILE A 319 9.35 11.82 12.87
C ILE A 319 10.19 11.15 13.96
N PRO A 320 10.86 10.02 13.65
CA PRO A 320 11.72 9.33 14.61
C PRO A 320 12.87 10.21 15.09
N THR A 321 13.35 9.99 16.32
CA THR A 321 14.38 10.80 16.97
C THR A 321 15.73 10.76 16.27
N TYR A 322 15.97 9.74 15.44
CA TYR A 322 17.18 9.62 14.62
C TYR A 322 17.14 10.47 13.33
N CYS A 323 16.05 11.19 13.07
CA CYS A 323 15.92 12.13 11.95
C CYS A 323 15.66 13.54 12.46
N ASP A 324 16.19 14.57 11.78
CA ASP A 324 15.95 15.97 12.12
C ASP A 324 14.59 16.47 11.65
N ASP A 325 14.18 16.01 10.47
CA ASP A 325 12.96 16.42 9.79
C ASP A 325 12.45 15.31 8.85
N PHE A 326 11.39 15.62 8.10
CA PHE A 326 10.78 14.69 7.17
C PHE A 326 11.70 14.34 5.98
N ASN A 327 12.55 15.28 5.52
CA ASN A 327 13.53 14.99 4.46
C ASN A 327 14.59 14.00 4.96
N GLY A 328 15.07 14.18 6.20
CA GLY A 328 15.96 13.22 6.85
C GLY A 328 15.36 11.83 6.98
N LEU A 329 14.03 11.74 7.25
CA LEU A 329 13.30 10.47 7.27
C LEU A 329 13.26 9.83 5.87
N LEU A 330 12.95 10.59 4.82
CA LEU A 330 12.96 10.10 3.44
C LEU A 330 14.36 9.65 3.00
N ASP A 331 15.40 10.41 3.33
CA ASP A 331 16.80 10.04 3.03
C ASP A 331 17.22 8.73 3.70
N ALA A 332 16.86 8.55 4.97
CA ALA A 332 17.17 7.34 5.72
C ALA A 332 16.58 6.08 5.05
N PHE A 333 15.38 6.18 4.50
CA PHE A 333 14.73 5.02 3.89
C PHE A 333 15.05 4.86 2.40
N TYR A 334 14.93 5.91 1.58
CA TYR A 334 15.21 5.80 0.15
C TYR A 334 16.70 5.57 -0.17
N ASN A 335 17.60 6.30 0.52
CA ASN A 335 19.02 6.30 0.15
C ASN A 335 19.87 5.40 1.04
N LYS A 336 19.57 5.28 2.37
CA LYS A 336 20.40 4.47 3.28
C LYS A 336 19.86 3.05 3.46
N ALA A 337 18.55 2.87 3.56
CA ALA A 337 17.93 1.55 3.65
C ALA A 337 17.58 0.96 2.28
N ASP A 338 17.62 1.76 1.20
CA ASP A 338 17.41 1.38 -0.21
C ASP A 338 16.02 0.81 -0.52
N VAL A 339 14.95 1.34 0.12
CA VAL A 339 13.57 0.93 -0.17
C VAL A 339 13.12 1.42 -1.55
N ASP A 340 12.17 0.70 -2.20
CA ASP A 340 11.71 1.00 -3.57
C ASP A 340 10.64 2.07 -3.63
N GLY A 341 9.85 2.23 -2.57
CA GLY A 341 8.80 3.24 -2.45
C GLY A 341 8.42 3.50 -1.02
N VAL A 342 7.60 4.51 -0.75
CA VAL A 342 7.08 4.77 0.59
C VAL A 342 5.60 5.12 0.55
N PHE A 343 4.84 4.63 1.53
CA PHE A 343 3.48 5.11 1.81
C PHE A 343 3.54 6.37 2.67
N THR A 344 3.01 7.47 2.18
CA THR A 344 3.07 8.76 2.89
C THR A 344 1.74 9.51 2.91
N ASP A 345 1.43 10.12 4.07
CA ASP A 345 0.31 11.05 4.24
C ASP A 345 0.61 12.44 3.62
N TYR A 346 1.90 12.73 3.30
CA TYR A 346 2.40 14.00 2.76
C TYR A 346 3.09 13.78 1.40
N PRO A 347 2.32 13.41 0.36
CA PRO A 347 2.90 12.98 -0.91
C PRO A 347 3.67 14.06 -1.65
N ASP A 348 3.27 15.34 -1.55
CA ASP A 348 3.99 16.48 -2.13
C ASP A 348 5.42 16.59 -1.62
N LEU A 349 5.66 16.33 -0.33
CA LEU A 349 6.98 16.39 0.27
C LEU A 349 7.87 15.26 -0.25
N ALA A 350 7.33 14.04 -0.37
CA ALA A 350 8.07 12.90 -0.90
C ALA A 350 8.38 13.05 -2.40
N VAL A 351 7.42 13.51 -3.21
CA VAL A 351 7.61 13.84 -4.63
C VAL A 351 8.68 14.92 -4.81
N LYS A 352 8.64 15.97 -4.00
CA LYS A 352 9.65 17.04 -4.01
C LYS A 352 11.04 16.49 -3.68
N PHE A 353 11.14 15.64 -2.64
CA PHE A 353 12.40 15.01 -2.23
C PHE A 353 13.01 14.20 -3.37
N LEU A 354 12.25 13.32 -4.00
CA LEU A 354 12.74 12.50 -5.13
C LEU A 354 13.16 13.36 -6.33
N ASN A 355 12.41 14.41 -6.66
CA ASN A 355 12.74 15.30 -7.78
C ASN A 355 14.00 16.15 -7.54
N GLN A 356 14.38 16.41 -6.29
CA GLN A 356 15.60 17.13 -5.95
C GLN A 356 16.86 16.25 -5.94
N ASN A 357 16.67 14.93 -5.88
CA ASN A 357 17.74 13.92 -5.82
C ASN A 357 17.90 13.12 -7.14
N LYS A 358 17.20 13.52 -8.21
CA LYS A 358 17.41 13.08 -9.59
C LYS A 358 18.50 13.97 -10.24
#